data_d84c721517d7becec2e7f9fce544f08d
#
_entry.id   d84c721517d7becec2e7f9fce544f08d
#
_cell.length_a   1.000
_cell.length_b   1.000
_cell.length_c   1.000
_cell.angle_alpha   90.00
_cell.angle_beta   90.00
_cell.angle_gamma   90.00
#
_symmetry.space_group_name_H-M   'P 1'
#
loop_
_entity.id
_entity.type
_entity.pdbx_description
1 polymer ?
#
loop_
_entity_poly.entity_id
_entity_poly.type
_entity_poly.pdbx_seq_one_letter_code
_entity_poly.pdbx_strand_id
1 'polypeptide(L)'
;MGIYVNPGNEEFKRAVNSKIYVDKTMLLAFTNQNLKSEHQNICVSRPRRFGKSMAANMLVAYYGKGDDSYELFKPFKIAKDPDFRKHLNQYNAIHLNMQQFLGRTESVEEMMELISRKVVRELKREFPQVTYYEEDLVSVLEEIYSQTRSYFVFVIDEWDCIFRVNPMDAQAQKKYLNFLRDLLKNQPYCVLAYMTGILPIKKYGEHSALNMFDEYSMTNQRELAEFTGFTESEVQELCQQYDMPYDKTKQWYDGYDLKGVQIYNPRSVVMSMLGHDYDSYWTKTETYEALKKYIQMNQYGLKELTTRLIAGEHIPVNPDKFQNDMTTFASADDVLTLLVHLGYLTYDFYAQTVCIPNQEVQKEFINCIEDGGWEPVMAAIRQSEDLMEATLRGDEEYVAQQIQRVHEDNISILKYNDENSLACVLSLAYYAAKKTHEIYRELAGGKGFADLVFVPRKHVENPAMIVELKWDQSAQTALDQIREKKYDKALKDYHGRLLLVGINYRKSEKTYTCRIETETIDK
;
A
#
# COMPACT_ATOMS: atom_id res chain seq x y z
N MET A 1 17.89 -26.80 -19.05
CA MET A 1 17.70 -25.44 -18.45
C MET A 1 17.35 -24.45 -19.55
N GLY A 2 16.22 -23.79 -19.42
CA GLY A 2 15.74 -22.75 -20.34
C GLY A 2 15.74 -21.36 -19.70
N ILE A 3 15.24 -20.38 -20.43
CA ILE A 3 14.99 -19.02 -19.91
C ILE A 3 13.62 -18.97 -19.23
N TYR A 4 12.65 -19.69 -19.77
CA TYR A 4 11.26 -19.71 -19.33
C TYR A 4 10.88 -21.05 -18.69
N VAL A 5 11.42 -22.15 -19.17
CA VAL A 5 11.20 -23.52 -18.66
C VAL A 5 12.41 -23.96 -17.87
N ASN A 6 12.20 -24.28 -16.60
CA ASN A 6 13.26 -24.65 -15.66
C ASN A 6 14.41 -23.64 -15.65
N PRO A 7 14.14 -22.32 -15.49
CA PRO A 7 15.22 -21.35 -15.31
C PRO A 7 15.99 -21.69 -14.03
N GLY A 8 17.27 -21.33 -14.00
CA GLY A 8 18.10 -21.56 -12.82
C GLY A 8 17.72 -20.72 -11.61
N ASN A 9 18.54 -20.79 -10.57
CA ASN A 9 18.31 -20.09 -9.30
C ASN A 9 19.07 -18.76 -9.17
N GLU A 10 19.74 -18.29 -10.21
CA GLU A 10 20.63 -17.13 -10.18
C GLU A 10 19.91 -15.83 -9.78
N GLU A 11 18.65 -15.62 -10.21
CA GLU A 11 17.91 -14.41 -9.86
C GLU A 11 17.60 -14.36 -8.36
N PHE A 12 17.23 -15.48 -7.76
CA PHE A 12 17.02 -15.55 -6.30
C PHE A 12 18.35 -15.44 -5.54
N LYS A 13 19.40 -16.07 -6.03
CA LYS A 13 20.75 -15.98 -5.46
C LYS A 13 21.29 -14.55 -5.44
N ARG A 14 21.04 -13.74 -6.49
CA ARG A 14 21.34 -12.30 -6.49
C ARG A 14 20.59 -11.57 -5.38
N ALA A 15 19.30 -11.88 -5.18
CA ALA A 15 18.52 -11.28 -4.13
C ALA A 15 19.07 -11.58 -2.74
N VAL A 16 19.40 -12.86 -2.49
CA VAL A 16 20.00 -13.31 -1.22
C VAL A 16 21.37 -12.66 -0.94
N ASN A 17 22.16 -12.43 -1.98
CA ASN A 17 23.47 -11.78 -1.88
C ASN A 17 23.41 -10.26 -1.74
N SER A 18 22.21 -9.67 -1.67
CA SER A 18 22.05 -8.23 -1.40
C SER A 18 22.53 -7.87 -0.01
N LYS A 19 22.99 -6.62 0.21
CA LYS A 19 23.43 -6.13 1.52
C LYS A 19 22.38 -6.30 2.62
N ILE A 20 21.11 -6.17 2.25
CA ILE A 20 19.97 -6.42 3.12
C ILE A 20 19.06 -7.40 2.40
N TYR A 21 18.87 -8.56 3.00
CA TYR A 21 17.90 -9.58 2.61
C TYR A 21 17.12 -10.01 3.84
N VAL A 22 15.80 -10.03 3.74
CA VAL A 22 14.90 -10.50 4.80
C VAL A 22 14.29 -11.82 4.38
N ASP A 23 14.40 -12.83 5.22
CA ASP A 23 13.96 -14.20 4.94
C ASP A 23 12.44 -14.33 4.91
N LYS A 24 11.89 -14.49 3.72
CA LYS A 24 10.46 -14.74 3.45
C LYS A 24 10.19 -16.17 2.96
N THR A 25 11.15 -17.08 3.18
CA THR A 25 11.07 -18.45 2.63
C THR A 25 9.92 -19.28 3.18
N MET A 26 9.29 -18.87 4.31
CA MET A 26 8.09 -19.54 4.82
C MET A 26 6.86 -19.40 3.89
N LEU A 27 6.90 -18.50 2.89
CA LEU A 27 5.93 -18.53 1.78
C LEU A 27 5.93 -19.90 1.08
N LEU A 28 7.09 -20.55 0.99
CA LEU A 28 7.20 -21.88 0.39
C LEU A 28 6.48 -22.96 1.21
N ALA A 29 6.47 -22.85 2.54
CA ALA A 29 5.68 -23.75 3.38
C ALA A 29 4.17 -23.62 3.10
N PHE A 30 3.68 -22.37 2.93
CA PHE A 30 2.30 -22.11 2.54
C PHE A 30 2.00 -22.69 1.14
N THR A 31 2.85 -22.44 0.14
CA THR A 31 2.62 -22.95 -1.21
C THR A 31 2.77 -24.47 -1.29
N ASN A 32 3.65 -25.11 -0.49
CA ASN A 32 3.76 -26.57 -0.40
C ASN A 32 2.46 -27.23 0.05
N GLN A 33 1.75 -26.63 1.02
CA GLN A 33 0.47 -27.13 1.52
C GLN A 33 -0.65 -27.05 0.47
N ASN A 34 -0.53 -26.10 -0.47
CA ASN A 34 -1.54 -25.85 -1.48
C ASN A 34 -1.28 -26.59 -2.83
N LEU A 35 -0.13 -27.25 -2.98
CA LEU A 35 0.17 -28.05 -4.18
C LEU A 35 -0.89 -29.15 -4.41
N LYS A 36 -1.40 -29.22 -5.64
CA LYS A 36 -2.41 -30.21 -6.06
C LYS A 36 -3.71 -30.17 -5.24
N SER A 37 -4.08 -29.00 -4.74
CA SER A 37 -5.33 -28.79 -4.00
C SER A 37 -6.27 -27.82 -4.75
N GLU A 38 -7.47 -27.64 -4.25
CA GLU A 38 -8.40 -26.61 -4.75
C GLU A 38 -7.83 -25.17 -4.61
N HIS A 39 -6.83 -24.99 -3.74
CA HIS A 39 -6.15 -23.72 -3.44
C HIS A 39 -4.78 -23.57 -4.15
N GLN A 40 -4.53 -24.37 -5.18
CA GLN A 40 -3.26 -24.35 -5.91
C GLN A 40 -3.05 -23.10 -6.78
N ASN A 41 -4.08 -22.32 -7.04
CA ASN A 41 -4.00 -21.11 -7.84
C ASN A 41 -4.00 -19.87 -6.94
N ILE A 42 -2.87 -19.22 -6.79
CA ILE A 42 -2.61 -18.12 -5.84
C ILE A 42 -2.28 -16.86 -6.62
N CYS A 43 -3.01 -15.77 -6.36
CA CYS A 43 -2.72 -14.44 -6.92
C CYS A 43 -2.42 -13.44 -5.82
N VAL A 44 -1.21 -12.86 -5.84
CA VAL A 44 -0.74 -11.88 -4.85
C VAL A 44 -0.60 -10.50 -5.50
N SER A 45 -1.47 -9.58 -5.11
CA SER A 45 -1.48 -8.21 -5.61
C SER A 45 -0.97 -7.25 -4.53
N ARG A 46 0.14 -6.56 -4.83
CA ARG A 46 0.80 -5.60 -3.94
C ARG A 46 1.31 -4.40 -4.73
N PRO A 47 1.47 -3.24 -4.11
CA PRO A 47 2.10 -2.10 -4.75
C PRO A 47 3.48 -2.42 -5.30
N ARG A 48 4.04 -1.54 -6.11
CA ARG A 48 5.41 -1.68 -6.60
C ARG A 48 6.40 -1.71 -5.43
N ARG A 49 7.52 -2.45 -5.61
CA ARG A 49 8.64 -2.54 -4.65
C ARG A 49 8.33 -3.27 -3.33
N PHE A 50 7.24 -4.01 -3.25
CA PHE A 50 6.89 -4.86 -2.10
C PHE A 50 7.51 -6.27 -2.14
N GLY A 51 8.42 -6.55 -3.05
CA GLY A 51 9.14 -7.84 -3.11
C GLY A 51 8.46 -8.94 -3.92
N LYS A 52 7.40 -8.63 -4.72
CA LYS A 52 6.66 -9.61 -5.54
C LYS A 52 7.55 -10.46 -6.45
N SER A 53 8.38 -9.82 -7.27
CA SER A 53 9.29 -10.52 -8.21
C SER A 53 10.36 -11.32 -7.46
N MET A 54 10.76 -10.88 -6.26
CA MET A 54 11.67 -11.66 -5.40
C MET A 54 11.00 -12.95 -4.92
N ALA A 55 9.74 -12.89 -4.51
CA ALA A 55 8.93 -14.05 -4.17
C ALA A 55 8.77 -15.00 -5.37
N ALA A 56 8.46 -14.44 -6.56
CA ALA A 56 8.38 -15.21 -7.80
C ALA A 56 9.68 -15.96 -8.10
N ASN A 57 10.83 -15.27 -8.05
CA ASN A 57 12.15 -15.88 -8.26
C ASN A 57 12.49 -16.94 -7.20
N MET A 58 12.07 -16.74 -5.96
CA MET A 58 12.23 -17.70 -4.88
C MET A 58 11.45 -19.01 -5.16
N LEU A 59 10.18 -18.90 -5.59
CA LEU A 59 9.39 -20.08 -5.95
C LEU A 59 10.02 -20.84 -7.12
N VAL A 60 10.48 -20.14 -8.15
CA VAL A 60 11.15 -20.73 -9.31
C VAL A 60 12.41 -21.48 -8.88
N ALA A 61 13.27 -20.87 -8.06
CA ALA A 61 14.49 -21.48 -7.55
C ALA A 61 14.22 -22.69 -6.66
N TYR A 62 13.12 -22.68 -5.91
CA TYR A 62 12.76 -23.77 -5.01
C TYR A 62 12.14 -24.97 -5.75
N TYR A 63 11.14 -24.73 -6.58
CA TYR A 63 10.40 -25.81 -7.25
C TYR A 63 11.09 -26.35 -8.48
N GLY A 64 11.80 -25.49 -9.23
CA GLY A 64 12.34 -25.78 -10.54
C GLY A 64 13.49 -26.79 -10.54
N LYS A 65 13.55 -27.64 -11.57
CA LYS A 65 14.61 -28.62 -11.81
C LYS A 65 15.85 -28.02 -12.49
N GLY A 66 15.90 -26.69 -12.67
CA GLY A 66 16.97 -26.02 -13.41
C GLY A 66 18.34 -26.18 -12.76
N ASP A 67 18.43 -25.96 -11.45
CA ASP A 67 19.65 -26.11 -10.65
C ASP A 67 19.37 -26.81 -9.34
N ASP A 68 20.41 -27.39 -8.72
CA ASP A 68 20.32 -27.84 -7.33
C ASP A 68 20.36 -26.60 -6.40
N SER A 69 19.26 -26.35 -5.73
CA SER A 69 19.09 -25.20 -4.84
C SER A 69 19.23 -25.54 -3.35
N TYR A 70 19.65 -26.76 -2.99
CA TYR A 70 19.71 -27.19 -1.60
C TYR A 70 20.60 -26.28 -0.73
N GLU A 71 21.83 -26.03 -1.13
CA GLU A 71 22.76 -25.18 -0.36
C GLU A 71 22.29 -23.70 -0.31
N LEU A 72 21.52 -23.25 -1.33
CA LEU A 72 20.94 -21.89 -1.35
C LEU A 72 19.85 -21.73 -0.30
N PHE A 73 18.97 -22.73 -0.11
CA PHE A 73 17.85 -22.63 0.84
C PHE A 73 18.18 -23.14 2.26
N LYS A 74 19.21 -23.94 2.42
CA LYS A 74 19.62 -24.53 3.71
C LYS A 74 19.78 -23.53 4.88
N PRO A 75 20.26 -22.27 4.68
CA PRO A 75 20.37 -21.31 5.76
C PRO A 75 19.04 -20.72 6.23
N PHE A 76 17.96 -20.85 5.48
CA PHE A 76 16.70 -20.17 5.69
C PHE A 76 15.69 -20.98 6.51
N LYS A 77 14.63 -20.28 6.95
CA LYS A 77 13.57 -20.84 7.81
C LYS A 77 12.90 -22.07 7.18
N ILE A 78 12.69 -22.07 5.86
CA ILE A 78 12.07 -23.18 5.12
C ILE A 78 12.84 -24.50 5.26
N ALA A 79 14.14 -24.47 5.48
CA ALA A 79 14.94 -25.70 5.64
C ALA A 79 14.54 -26.51 6.89
N LYS A 80 13.81 -25.89 7.84
CA LYS A 80 13.27 -26.54 9.04
C LYS A 80 11.87 -27.14 8.80
N ASP A 81 11.22 -26.85 7.67
CA ASP A 81 9.91 -27.37 7.32
C ASP A 81 10.03 -28.87 6.98
N PRO A 82 9.13 -29.74 7.50
CA PRO A 82 9.18 -31.18 7.23
C PRO A 82 9.09 -31.54 5.76
N ASP A 83 8.36 -30.75 4.96
CA ASP A 83 8.16 -30.99 3.54
C ASP A 83 9.22 -30.32 2.64
N PHE A 84 10.22 -29.64 3.24
CA PHE A 84 11.26 -28.91 2.50
C PHE A 84 11.89 -29.76 1.39
N ARG A 85 12.45 -30.93 1.72
CA ARG A 85 13.13 -31.80 0.75
C ARG A 85 12.18 -32.50 -0.23
N LYS A 86 10.93 -32.67 0.17
CA LYS A 86 9.90 -33.33 -0.64
C LYS A 86 9.56 -32.57 -1.91
N HIS A 87 9.65 -31.24 -1.84
CA HIS A 87 9.25 -30.37 -2.93
C HIS A 87 10.41 -29.60 -3.57
N LEU A 88 11.58 -29.54 -2.92
CA LEU A 88 12.76 -28.85 -3.43
C LEU A 88 13.24 -29.49 -4.76
N ASN A 89 13.25 -28.68 -5.84
CA ASN A 89 13.68 -29.09 -7.19
C ASN A 89 12.93 -30.31 -7.78
N GLN A 90 11.64 -30.47 -7.44
CA GLN A 90 10.85 -31.64 -7.85
C GLN A 90 9.93 -31.39 -9.05
N TYR A 91 9.74 -30.16 -9.47
CA TYR A 91 8.76 -29.81 -10.49
C TYR A 91 9.41 -29.12 -11.69
N ASN A 92 8.74 -29.14 -12.83
CA ASN A 92 9.12 -28.26 -13.92
C ASN A 92 8.52 -26.88 -13.67
N ALA A 93 9.34 -25.85 -13.59
CA ALA A 93 8.89 -24.48 -13.38
C ALA A 93 8.79 -23.75 -14.72
N ILE A 94 7.65 -23.06 -14.94
CA ILE A 94 7.49 -22.13 -16.05
C ILE A 94 7.38 -20.72 -15.46
N HIS A 95 8.35 -19.86 -15.79
CA HIS A 95 8.43 -18.48 -15.30
C HIS A 95 8.20 -17.47 -16.42
N LEU A 96 7.13 -16.68 -16.28
CA LEU A 96 6.71 -15.67 -17.26
C LEU A 96 6.62 -14.31 -16.59
N ASN A 97 7.39 -13.34 -17.06
CA ASN A 97 7.19 -11.94 -16.71
C ASN A 97 6.43 -11.26 -17.86
N MET A 98 5.14 -10.98 -17.65
CA MET A 98 4.25 -10.48 -18.71
C MET A 98 4.66 -9.10 -19.21
N GLN A 99 5.17 -8.23 -18.35
CA GLN A 99 5.65 -6.90 -18.73
C GLN A 99 6.83 -6.98 -19.73
N GLN A 100 7.72 -7.96 -19.57
CA GLN A 100 8.85 -8.15 -20.49
C GLN A 100 8.41 -8.63 -21.88
N PHE A 101 7.35 -9.44 -21.96
CA PHE A 101 6.81 -9.86 -23.23
C PHE A 101 6.04 -8.73 -23.91
N LEU A 102 5.19 -8.02 -23.18
CA LEU A 102 4.43 -6.88 -23.69
C LEU A 102 5.35 -5.80 -24.26
N GLY A 103 6.46 -5.49 -23.60
CA GLY A 103 7.44 -4.51 -24.07
C GLY A 103 8.22 -4.90 -25.34
N ARG A 104 8.01 -6.12 -25.89
CA ARG A 104 8.65 -6.62 -27.13
C ARG A 104 7.69 -6.81 -28.28
N THR A 105 6.44 -6.43 -28.12
CA THR A 105 5.35 -6.67 -29.08
C THR A 105 4.51 -5.41 -29.22
N GLU A 106 3.80 -5.30 -30.32
CA GLU A 106 2.93 -4.16 -30.62
C GLU A 106 1.47 -4.40 -30.17
N SER A 107 1.10 -5.65 -29.92
CA SER A 107 -0.25 -6.04 -29.49
C SER A 107 -0.23 -7.14 -28.44
N VAL A 108 -1.35 -7.31 -27.74
CA VAL A 108 -1.54 -8.37 -26.75
C VAL A 108 -1.60 -9.75 -27.42
N GLU A 109 -2.19 -9.83 -28.59
CA GLU A 109 -2.22 -11.05 -29.40
C GLU A 109 -0.83 -11.50 -29.78
N GLU A 110 -0.01 -10.61 -30.29
CA GLU A 110 1.39 -10.89 -30.63
C GLU A 110 2.21 -11.29 -29.39
N MET A 111 1.91 -10.69 -28.24
CA MET A 111 2.51 -11.08 -26.97
C MET A 111 2.19 -12.55 -26.62
N MET A 112 0.92 -12.97 -26.71
CA MET A 112 0.51 -14.35 -26.41
C MET A 112 1.15 -15.35 -27.39
N GLU A 113 1.23 -15.02 -28.67
CA GLU A 113 1.93 -15.82 -29.69
C GLU A 113 3.43 -15.93 -29.38
N LEU A 114 4.08 -14.83 -28.98
CA LEU A 114 5.48 -14.82 -28.61
C LEU A 114 5.75 -15.70 -27.39
N ILE A 115 4.91 -15.63 -26.35
CA ILE A 115 4.96 -16.49 -25.17
C ILE A 115 4.88 -17.96 -25.60
N SER A 116 3.82 -18.32 -26.33
CA SER A 116 3.58 -19.70 -26.79
C SER A 116 4.77 -20.23 -27.58
N ARG A 117 5.23 -19.51 -28.59
CA ARG A 117 6.36 -19.91 -29.43
C ARG A 117 7.65 -20.10 -28.64
N LYS A 118 7.96 -19.20 -27.66
CA LYS A 118 9.18 -19.30 -26.86
C LYS A 118 9.13 -20.46 -25.88
N VAL A 119 8.02 -20.62 -25.17
CA VAL A 119 7.84 -21.69 -24.18
C VAL A 119 7.78 -23.05 -24.85
N VAL A 120 7.00 -23.22 -25.92
CA VAL A 120 6.92 -24.48 -26.69
C VAL A 120 8.28 -24.91 -27.19
N ARG A 121 9.09 -23.98 -27.72
CA ARG A 121 10.45 -24.31 -28.16
C ARG A 121 11.33 -24.85 -27.03
N GLU A 122 11.22 -24.30 -25.82
CA GLU A 122 11.99 -24.79 -24.67
C GLU A 122 11.43 -26.10 -24.14
N LEU A 123 10.10 -26.27 -24.09
CA LEU A 123 9.44 -27.54 -23.72
C LEU A 123 9.86 -28.69 -24.65
N LYS A 124 9.83 -28.49 -25.96
CA LYS A 124 10.27 -29.54 -26.93
C LYS A 124 11.75 -29.90 -26.78
N ARG A 125 12.60 -29.01 -26.30
CA ARG A 125 14.01 -29.31 -25.97
C ARG A 125 14.18 -30.07 -24.66
N GLU A 126 13.36 -29.73 -23.65
CA GLU A 126 13.39 -30.37 -22.33
C GLU A 126 12.79 -31.78 -22.37
N PHE A 127 11.81 -32.02 -23.26
CA PHE A 127 11.10 -33.27 -23.42
C PHE A 127 11.24 -33.84 -24.84
N PRO A 128 12.46 -34.16 -25.31
CA PRO A 128 12.69 -34.61 -26.69
C PRO A 128 12.10 -35.99 -26.99
N GLN A 129 11.75 -36.75 -25.95
CA GLN A 129 11.16 -38.11 -26.07
C GLN A 129 9.65 -38.09 -26.31
N VAL A 130 9.00 -36.93 -26.20
CA VAL A 130 7.55 -36.77 -26.37
C VAL A 130 7.19 -36.62 -27.85
N THR A 131 6.14 -37.29 -28.29
CA THR A 131 5.57 -37.11 -29.62
C THR A 131 4.58 -35.95 -29.57
N TYR A 132 4.79 -34.95 -30.42
CA TYR A 132 3.97 -33.75 -30.51
C TYR A 132 3.12 -33.75 -31.76
N TYR A 133 1.81 -33.54 -31.63
CA TYR A 133 0.86 -33.47 -32.76
C TYR A 133 0.40 -32.03 -33.00
N GLU A 134 0.44 -31.19 -31.96
CA GLU A 134 0.01 -29.79 -32.00
C GLU A 134 1.18 -28.86 -31.69
N GLU A 135 1.00 -27.58 -32.03
CA GLU A 135 2.02 -26.53 -31.85
C GLU A 135 1.60 -25.48 -30.81
N ASP A 136 0.34 -25.49 -30.35
CA ASP A 136 -0.11 -24.58 -29.31
C ASP A 136 0.39 -25.00 -27.92
N LEU A 137 0.55 -24.01 -27.04
CA LEU A 137 1.17 -24.23 -25.74
C LEU A 137 0.39 -25.20 -24.83
N VAL A 138 -0.93 -25.14 -24.84
CA VAL A 138 -1.78 -25.97 -23.98
C VAL A 138 -1.68 -27.43 -24.42
N SER A 139 -1.88 -27.71 -25.73
CA SER A 139 -1.78 -29.06 -26.30
C SER A 139 -0.39 -29.68 -26.08
N VAL A 140 0.69 -28.88 -26.24
CA VAL A 140 2.05 -29.35 -25.97
C VAL A 140 2.24 -29.77 -24.50
N LEU A 141 1.69 -29.00 -23.54
CA LEU A 141 1.73 -29.35 -22.12
C LEU A 141 0.89 -30.59 -21.80
N GLU A 142 -0.28 -30.75 -22.41
CA GLU A 142 -1.12 -31.94 -22.29
C GLU A 142 -0.42 -33.21 -22.85
N GLU A 143 0.25 -33.10 -23.99
CA GLU A 143 1.02 -34.18 -24.59
C GLU A 143 2.21 -34.59 -23.69
N ILE A 144 2.94 -33.63 -23.13
CA ILE A 144 3.99 -33.90 -22.16
C ILE A 144 3.42 -34.63 -20.94
N TYR A 145 2.34 -34.11 -20.35
CA TYR A 145 1.74 -34.73 -19.18
C TYR A 145 1.21 -36.13 -19.47
N SER A 146 0.52 -36.33 -20.59
CA SER A 146 -0.05 -37.63 -20.94
C SER A 146 1.01 -38.71 -21.09
N GLN A 147 2.17 -38.41 -21.71
CA GLN A 147 3.24 -39.34 -22.01
C GLN A 147 4.25 -39.49 -20.87
N THR A 148 4.46 -38.45 -20.03
CA THR A 148 5.55 -38.48 -19.02
C THR A 148 5.07 -38.35 -17.58
N ARG A 149 3.81 -37.95 -17.34
CA ARG A 149 3.27 -37.59 -16.03
C ARG A 149 4.07 -36.45 -15.34
N SER A 150 4.70 -35.62 -16.14
CA SER A 150 5.42 -34.41 -15.63
C SER A 150 4.46 -33.36 -15.17
N TYR A 151 4.74 -32.78 -14.00
CA TYR A 151 3.97 -31.71 -13.41
C TYR A 151 4.68 -30.35 -13.53
N PHE A 152 3.90 -29.28 -13.61
CA PHE A 152 4.40 -27.92 -13.78
C PHE A 152 3.93 -27.00 -12.66
N VAL A 153 4.85 -26.15 -12.21
CA VAL A 153 4.60 -24.98 -11.38
C VAL A 153 4.69 -23.74 -12.27
N PHE A 154 3.61 -22.97 -12.37
CA PHE A 154 3.56 -21.72 -13.12
C PHE A 154 3.81 -20.55 -12.19
N VAL A 155 4.79 -19.72 -12.52
CA VAL A 155 5.06 -18.45 -11.84
C VAL A 155 4.92 -17.33 -12.86
N ILE A 156 3.89 -16.49 -12.68
CA ILE A 156 3.51 -15.43 -13.62
C ILE A 156 3.65 -14.09 -12.92
N ASP A 157 4.68 -13.34 -13.26
CA ASP A 157 4.95 -12.02 -12.68
C ASP A 157 4.38 -10.91 -13.56
N GLU A 158 3.90 -9.82 -12.91
CA GLU A 158 3.29 -8.64 -13.57
C GLU A 158 2.08 -9.02 -14.47
N TRP A 159 1.24 -9.98 -14.01
CA TRP A 159 0.11 -10.49 -14.79
C TRP A 159 -0.85 -9.40 -15.27
N ASP A 160 -0.96 -8.32 -14.49
CA ASP A 160 -1.89 -7.21 -14.70
C ASP A 160 -1.35 -6.10 -15.63
N CYS A 161 -0.14 -6.28 -16.20
CA CYS A 161 0.50 -5.22 -17.01
C CYS A 161 -0.36 -4.73 -18.18
N ILE A 162 -1.16 -5.61 -18.78
CA ILE A 162 -2.05 -5.28 -19.90
C ILE A 162 -3.13 -4.27 -19.47
N PHE A 163 -3.68 -4.43 -18.27
CA PHE A 163 -4.69 -3.50 -17.73
C PHE A 163 -4.11 -2.13 -17.40
N ARG A 164 -2.81 -2.06 -17.13
CA ARG A 164 -2.09 -0.81 -16.82
C ARG A 164 -1.61 -0.09 -18.07
N VAL A 165 -1.14 -0.83 -19.07
CA VAL A 165 -0.56 -0.26 -20.30
C VAL A 165 -1.64 -0.01 -21.36
N ASN A 166 -2.56 -0.94 -21.55
CA ASN A 166 -3.65 -0.86 -22.55
C ASN A 166 -5.02 -0.86 -21.84
N PRO A 167 -5.32 0.13 -20.99
CA PRO A 167 -6.49 0.09 -20.12
C PRO A 167 -7.83 0.20 -20.90
N MET A 168 -7.82 0.74 -22.12
CA MET A 168 -9.03 0.94 -22.94
C MET A 168 -9.33 -0.23 -23.88
N ASP A 169 -8.43 -1.20 -24.05
CA ASP A 169 -8.62 -2.32 -24.97
C ASP A 169 -9.26 -3.53 -24.26
N ALA A 170 -10.57 -3.44 -24.05
CA ALA A 170 -11.35 -4.48 -23.39
C ALA A 170 -11.32 -5.83 -24.15
N GLN A 171 -11.19 -5.80 -25.50
CA GLN A 171 -11.16 -7.01 -26.30
C GLN A 171 -9.84 -7.77 -26.11
N ALA A 172 -8.72 -7.08 -26.17
CA ALA A 172 -7.40 -7.67 -25.91
C ALA A 172 -7.30 -8.19 -24.47
N GLN A 173 -7.80 -7.42 -23.48
CA GLN A 173 -7.87 -7.85 -22.08
C GLN A 173 -8.67 -9.15 -21.92
N LYS A 174 -9.82 -9.29 -22.60
CA LYS A 174 -10.63 -10.50 -22.57
C LYS A 174 -9.90 -11.70 -23.18
N LYS A 175 -9.23 -11.53 -24.32
CA LYS A 175 -8.43 -12.60 -24.96
C LYS A 175 -7.31 -13.08 -24.04
N TYR A 176 -6.63 -12.14 -23.41
CA TYR A 176 -5.55 -12.46 -22.46
C TYR A 176 -6.04 -13.24 -21.23
N LEU A 177 -7.15 -12.83 -20.64
CA LEU A 177 -7.76 -13.55 -19.53
C LEU A 177 -8.19 -14.96 -19.93
N ASN A 178 -8.70 -15.14 -21.15
CA ASN A 178 -9.03 -16.45 -21.68
C ASN A 178 -7.78 -17.31 -21.89
N PHE A 179 -6.69 -16.73 -22.42
CA PHE A 179 -5.41 -17.41 -22.56
C PHE A 179 -4.89 -17.95 -21.20
N LEU A 180 -4.90 -17.12 -20.15
CA LEU A 180 -4.50 -17.56 -18.81
C LEU A 180 -5.44 -18.62 -18.25
N ARG A 181 -6.75 -18.48 -18.48
CA ARG A 181 -7.73 -19.46 -18.04
C ARG A 181 -7.48 -20.83 -18.72
N ASP A 182 -7.30 -20.85 -20.03
CA ASP A 182 -7.14 -22.07 -20.80
C ASP A 182 -5.80 -22.77 -20.46
N LEU A 183 -4.77 -21.99 -20.14
CA LEU A 183 -3.47 -22.49 -19.70
C LEU A 183 -3.50 -23.14 -18.30
N LEU A 184 -4.36 -22.66 -17.38
CA LEU A 184 -4.25 -23.00 -15.95
C LEU A 184 -5.49 -23.70 -15.36
N LYS A 185 -6.70 -23.38 -15.87
CA LYS A 185 -7.92 -23.87 -15.24
C LYS A 185 -8.18 -25.34 -15.54
N ASN A 186 -8.29 -26.14 -14.48
CA ASN A 186 -8.56 -27.58 -14.55
C ASN A 186 -7.51 -28.38 -15.36
N GLN A 187 -6.31 -27.85 -15.46
CA GLN A 187 -5.24 -28.50 -16.21
C GLN A 187 -4.51 -29.54 -15.35
N PRO A 188 -4.48 -30.81 -15.77
CA PRO A 188 -3.91 -31.90 -14.96
C PRO A 188 -2.38 -31.80 -14.79
N TYR A 189 -1.72 -31.07 -15.66
CA TYR A 189 -0.28 -30.80 -15.58
C TYR A 189 0.08 -29.68 -14.59
N CYS A 190 -0.87 -28.79 -14.28
CA CYS A 190 -0.66 -27.66 -13.38
C CYS A 190 -0.86 -28.10 -11.92
N VAL A 191 0.16 -27.99 -11.09
CA VAL A 191 0.08 -28.33 -9.66
C VAL A 191 0.16 -27.12 -8.74
N LEU A 192 0.61 -25.98 -9.26
CA LEU A 192 0.63 -24.69 -8.62
C LEU A 192 0.68 -23.60 -9.69
N ALA A 193 -0.16 -22.60 -9.58
CA ALA A 193 -0.04 -21.36 -10.32
C ALA A 193 0.08 -20.20 -9.33
N TYR A 194 1.22 -19.50 -9.36
CA TYR A 194 1.48 -18.32 -8.53
C TYR A 194 1.59 -17.11 -9.42
N MET A 195 0.62 -16.19 -9.29
CA MET A 195 0.61 -14.94 -10.04
C MET A 195 0.93 -13.75 -9.14
N THR A 196 1.66 -12.79 -9.67
CA THR A 196 1.90 -11.50 -8.99
C THR A 196 1.54 -10.33 -9.87
N GLY A 197 0.98 -9.28 -9.25
CA GLY A 197 0.61 -8.03 -9.91
C GLY A 197 0.46 -6.87 -8.94
N ILE A 198 -0.01 -5.74 -9.43
CA ILE A 198 -0.42 -4.58 -8.63
C ILE A 198 -1.93 -4.61 -8.41
N LEU A 199 -2.68 -4.78 -9.52
CA LEU A 199 -4.12 -4.82 -9.47
C LEU A 199 -4.61 -6.21 -9.07
N PRO A 200 -5.70 -6.30 -8.31
CA PRO A 200 -6.41 -7.55 -8.08
C PRO A 200 -7.04 -8.04 -9.38
N ILE A 201 -7.49 -9.30 -9.38
CA ILE A 201 -8.10 -9.93 -10.57
C ILE A 201 -9.33 -9.14 -11.00
N LYS A 202 -9.37 -8.76 -12.29
CA LYS A 202 -10.46 -7.97 -12.84
C LYS A 202 -11.78 -8.75 -12.81
N LYS A 203 -12.82 -8.10 -12.29
CA LYS A 203 -14.18 -8.61 -12.30
C LYS A 203 -14.79 -8.40 -13.70
N TYR A 204 -15.07 -9.49 -14.42
CA TYR A 204 -15.77 -9.47 -15.70
C TYR A 204 -17.15 -10.06 -15.55
N GLY A 205 -18.21 -9.23 -15.68
CA GLY A 205 -19.60 -9.66 -15.68
C GLY A 205 -19.93 -10.60 -14.51
N GLU A 206 -20.85 -11.55 -14.72
CA GLU A 206 -21.26 -12.54 -13.72
C GLU A 206 -20.21 -13.65 -13.50
N HIS A 207 -19.23 -13.81 -14.43
CA HIS A 207 -18.22 -14.87 -14.35
C HIS A 207 -16.83 -14.33 -14.69
N SER A 208 -15.98 -14.17 -13.67
CA SER A 208 -14.57 -13.87 -13.88
C SER A 208 -13.85 -15.03 -14.58
N ALA A 209 -13.06 -14.73 -15.62
CA ALA A 209 -12.28 -15.75 -16.34
C ALA A 209 -11.28 -16.48 -15.43
N LEU A 210 -10.77 -15.81 -14.38
CA LEU A 210 -9.77 -16.29 -13.43
C LEU A 210 -10.35 -16.56 -12.04
N ASN A 211 -11.62 -16.96 -11.95
CA ASN A 211 -12.28 -17.24 -10.65
C ASN A 211 -11.72 -18.43 -9.87
N MET A 212 -10.79 -19.21 -10.48
CA MET A 212 -10.10 -20.29 -9.82
C MET A 212 -8.95 -19.83 -8.91
N PHE A 213 -8.58 -18.55 -8.92
CA PHE A 213 -7.51 -18.03 -8.08
C PHE A 213 -8.01 -17.60 -6.70
N ASP A 214 -7.29 -18.05 -5.67
CA ASP A 214 -7.33 -17.39 -4.36
C ASP A 214 -6.56 -16.08 -4.42
N GLU A 215 -7.26 -14.99 -4.16
CA GLU A 215 -6.73 -13.65 -4.30
C GLU A 215 -6.31 -13.05 -2.96
N TYR A 216 -5.09 -12.51 -2.93
CA TYR A 216 -4.47 -11.84 -1.79
C TYR A 216 -4.05 -10.43 -2.19
N SER A 217 -4.94 -9.45 -1.99
CA SER A 217 -4.75 -8.06 -2.41
C SER A 217 -4.57 -7.11 -1.21
N MET A 218 -4.43 -5.81 -1.45
CA MET A 218 -4.34 -4.81 -0.37
C MET A 218 -5.64 -4.66 0.44
N THR A 219 -6.76 -5.09 -0.09
CA THR A 219 -8.07 -5.08 0.58
C THR A 219 -8.54 -6.47 1.02
N ASN A 220 -7.87 -7.56 0.59
CA ASN A 220 -8.20 -8.93 0.95
C ASN A 220 -6.91 -9.77 1.13
N GLN A 221 -6.40 -9.88 2.34
CA GLN A 221 -5.01 -10.30 2.57
C GLN A 221 -4.82 -11.63 3.27
N ARG A 222 -5.79 -12.14 3.95
CA ARG A 222 -5.73 -13.44 4.63
C ARG A 222 -4.32 -13.75 5.21
N GLU A 223 -3.78 -14.96 4.94
CA GLU A 223 -2.54 -15.48 5.53
C GLU A 223 -1.24 -15.00 4.88
N LEU A 224 -1.29 -14.27 3.75
CA LEU A 224 -0.07 -13.89 3.01
C LEU A 224 0.48 -12.49 3.33
N ALA A 225 -0.06 -11.82 4.34
CA ALA A 225 0.34 -10.46 4.70
C ALA A 225 1.86 -10.33 4.95
N GLU A 226 2.45 -11.26 5.68
CA GLU A 226 3.87 -11.19 6.11
C GLU A 226 4.88 -11.54 5.01
N PHE A 227 4.47 -12.15 3.90
CA PHE A 227 5.42 -12.66 2.90
C PHE A 227 5.79 -11.67 1.81
N THR A 228 5.08 -10.54 1.73
CA THR A 228 5.38 -9.45 0.82
C THR A 228 5.39 -8.11 1.58
N GLY A 229 6.50 -7.38 1.49
CA GLY A 229 6.78 -6.26 2.38
C GLY A 229 7.60 -6.68 3.59
N PHE A 230 7.99 -5.73 4.44
CA PHE A 230 8.66 -6.01 5.72
C PHE A 230 7.67 -5.84 6.87
N THR A 231 7.69 -6.78 7.81
CA THR A 231 6.90 -6.69 9.04
C THR A 231 7.54 -5.72 10.04
N GLU A 232 6.77 -5.28 11.02
CA GLU A 232 7.26 -4.40 12.09
C GLU A 232 8.49 -4.98 12.82
N SER A 233 8.46 -6.27 13.18
CA SER A 233 9.59 -6.93 13.85
C SER A 233 10.86 -6.96 12.99
N GLU A 234 10.72 -7.25 11.69
CA GLU A 234 11.85 -7.25 10.76
C GLU A 234 12.47 -5.85 10.62
N VAL A 235 11.64 -4.80 10.60
CA VAL A 235 12.13 -3.41 10.55
C VAL A 235 12.80 -3.01 11.86
N GLN A 236 12.29 -3.44 13.01
CA GLN A 236 12.93 -3.22 14.30
C GLN A 236 14.33 -3.86 14.36
N GLU A 237 14.47 -5.11 13.88
CA GLU A 237 15.76 -5.79 13.76
C GLU A 237 16.72 -5.03 12.85
N LEU A 238 16.26 -4.57 11.69
CA LEU A 238 17.06 -3.75 10.77
C LEU A 238 17.48 -2.42 11.39
N CYS A 239 16.59 -1.74 12.11
CA CYS A 239 16.92 -0.50 12.83
C CYS A 239 18.03 -0.72 13.86
N GLN A 240 17.98 -1.82 14.61
CA GLN A 240 19.04 -2.18 15.55
C GLN A 240 20.36 -2.50 14.84
N GLN A 241 20.31 -3.25 13.73
CA GLN A 241 21.50 -3.65 12.98
C GLN A 241 22.21 -2.46 12.31
N TYR A 242 21.45 -1.45 11.87
CA TYR A 242 21.95 -0.28 11.13
C TYR A 242 22.02 0.99 11.98
N ASP A 243 21.80 0.91 13.29
CA ASP A 243 21.81 2.06 14.23
C ASP A 243 20.89 3.20 13.76
N MET A 244 19.66 2.84 13.37
CA MET A 244 18.63 3.78 12.90
C MET A 244 17.49 3.91 13.92
N PRO A 245 17.00 5.13 14.23
CA PRO A 245 15.91 5.31 15.18
C PRO A 245 14.59 4.73 14.64
N TYR A 246 14.08 3.71 15.34
CA TYR A 246 12.87 2.99 14.93
C TYR A 246 11.64 3.90 14.81
N ASP A 247 11.40 4.78 15.80
CA ASP A 247 10.24 5.68 15.80
C ASP A 247 10.21 6.57 14.54
N LYS A 248 11.38 7.04 14.09
CA LYS A 248 11.51 7.82 12.86
C LYS A 248 11.31 6.97 11.60
N THR A 249 11.83 5.74 11.58
CA THR A 249 11.62 4.78 10.50
C THR A 249 10.14 4.43 10.36
N LYS A 250 9.46 4.21 11.49
CA LYS A 250 8.01 3.99 11.54
C LYS A 250 7.25 5.17 10.94
N GLN A 251 7.54 6.38 11.35
CA GLN A 251 6.88 7.58 10.85
C GLN A 251 7.00 7.74 9.32
N TRP A 252 8.16 7.37 8.76
CA TRP A 252 8.43 7.56 7.34
C TRP A 252 7.89 6.45 6.44
N TYR A 253 7.86 5.19 6.90
CA TYR A 253 7.68 4.04 6.01
C TYR A 253 6.65 3.01 6.47
N ASP A 254 6.05 3.15 7.65
CA ASP A 254 4.98 2.29 8.15
C ASP A 254 3.61 2.62 7.52
N GLY A 255 2.58 1.98 8.01
CA GLY A 255 1.18 2.37 7.85
C GLY A 255 0.38 1.56 6.85
N TYR A 256 0.92 0.48 6.29
CA TYR A 256 0.10 -0.46 5.54
C TYR A 256 -0.42 -1.54 6.50
N ASP A 257 -1.64 -1.36 6.97
CA ASP A 257 -2.30 -2.35 7.83
C ASP A 257 -2.94 -3.45 6.97
N LEU A 258 -2.48 -4.66 7.15
CA LEU A 258 -3.00 -5.84 6.49
C LEU A 258 -3.73 -6.74 7.51
N LYS A 259 -4.94 -6.33 7.94
CA LYS A 259 -5.75 -7.00 8.99
C LYS A 259 -4.98 -7.19 10.31
N GLY A 260 -4.34 -6.13 10.76
CA GLY A 260 -3.57 -6.11 12.01
C GLY A 260 -2.09 -6.45 11.85
N VAL A 261 -1.63 -6.79 10.64
CA VAL A 261 -0.21 -6.97 10.34
C VAL A 261 0.32 -5.67 9.71
N GLN A 262 1.18 -4.96 10.44
CA GLN A 262 1.84 -3.75 9.93
C GLN A 262 2.95 -4.10 8.95
N ILE A 263 2.86 -3.54 7.75
CA ILE A 263 3.80 -3.80 6.65
C ILE A 263 4.43 -2.50 6.17
N TYR A 264 5.73 -2.54 5.97
CA TYR A 264 6.56 -1.45 5.46
C TYR A 264 6.97 -1.72 4.01
N ASN A 265 7.19 -0.64 3.24
CA ASN A 265 7.75 -0.77 1.91
C ASN A 265 9.24 -1.18 1.99
N PRO A 266 9.64 -2.36 1.48
CA PRO A 266 11.03 -2.84 1.56
C PRO A 266 12.04 -1.90 0.90
N ARG A 267 11.68 -1.29 -0.23
CA ARG A 267 12.59 -0.40 -0.97
C ARG A 267 12.97 0.81 -0.13
N SER A 268 11.98 1.44 0.49
CA SER A 268 12.19 2.65 1.28
C SER A 268 13.00 2.34 2.54
N VAL A 269 12.66 1.25 3.24
CA VAL A 269 13.42 0.81 4.42
C VAL A 269 14.87 0.49 4.06
N VAL A 270 15.11 -0.34 3.03
CA VAL A 270 16.47 -0.72 2.61
C VAL A 270 17.30 0.50 2.22
N MET A 271 16.74 1.43 1.45
CA MET A 271 17.49 2.63 1.02
C MET A 271 17.81 3.54 2.19
N SER A 272 16.88 3.72 3.12
CA SER A 272 17.08 4.48 4.34
C SER A 272 18.19 3.87 5.22
N MET A 273 18.16 2.54 5.43
CA MET A 273 19.21 1.84 6.19
C MET A 273 20.60 2.00 5.56
N LEU A 274 20.68 1.86 4.23
CA LEU A 274 21.96 1.97 3.52
C LEU A 274 22.49 3.42 3.40
N GLY A 275 21.58 4.40 3.36
CA GLY A 275 21.90 5.83 3.28
C GLY A 275 22.08 6.51 4.63
N HIS A 276 21.63 5.90 5.73
CA HIS A 276 21.50 6.50 7.05
C HIS A 276 20.71 7.82 7.04
N ASP A 277 19.68 7.90 6.18
CA ASP A 277 18.84 9.08 6.01
C ASP A 277 17.36 8.71 5.77
N TYR A 278 16.49 9.73 5.70
CA TYR A 278 15.06 9.57 5.47
C TYR A 278 14.63 10.48 4.31
N ASP A 279 14.20 9.86 3.22
CA ASP A 279 13.68 10.56 2.02
C ASP A 279 12.61 9.71 1.32
N SER A 280 12.00 10.26 0.27
CA SER A 280 11.10 9.54 -0.62
C SER A 280 11.90 8.65 -1.57
N TYR A 281 11.94 7.35 -1.30
CA TYR A 281 12.66 6.36 -2.10
C TYR A 281 11.75 5.56 -3.03
N TRP A 282 10.53 5.30 -2.59
CA TRP A 282 9.55 4.56 -3.37
C TRP A 282 8.96 5.37 -4.50
N THR A 283 8.62 6.62 -4.23
CA THR A 283 7.86 7.49 -5.11
C THR A 283 8.67 8.09 -6.27
N LYS A 284 10.00 8.11 -6.19
CA LYS A 284 10.88 8.57 -7.30
C LYS A 284 10.80 7.70 -8.57
N THR A 285 9.93 6.69 -8.60
CA THR A 285 9.77 5.78 -9.75
C THR A 285 8.35 5.81 -10.28
N GLU A 286 8.11 6.26 -11.53
CA GLU A 286 6.90 6.19 -12.38
C GLU A 286 5.48 6.30 -11.74
N THR A 287 5.35 6.13 -10.43
CA THR A 287 4.07 6.10 -9.70
C THR A 287 3.45 7.48 -9.52
N TYR A 288 4.24 8.55 -9.50
CA TYR A 288 3.79 9.93 -9.33
C TYR A 288 2.73 10.36 -10.35
N GLU A 289 2.93 10.02 -11.62
CA GLU A 289 2.00 10.34 -12.71
C GLU A 289 0.60 9.72 -12.50
N ALA A 290 0.54 8.52 -11.93
CA ALA A 290 -0.72 7.88 -11.63
C ALA A 290 -1.50 8.64 -10.54
N LEU A 291 -0.84 8.98 -9.42
CA LEU A 291 -1.45 9.75 -8.34
C LEU A 291 -1.95 11.11 -8.85
N LYS A 292 -1.08 11.85 -9.57
CA LYS A 292 -1.38 13.16 -10.17
C LYS A 292 -2.63 13.10 -11.06
N LYS A 293 -2.70 12.11 -11.95
CA LYS A 293 -3.84 11.90 -12.84
C LYS A 293 -5.16 11.80 -12.06
N TYR A 294 -5.22 10.95 -11.03
CA TYR A 294 -6.47 10.70 -10.30
C TYR A 294 -6.85 11.85 -9.38
N ILE A 295 -5.89 12.49 -8.69
CA ILE A 295 -6.16 13.66 -7.84
C ILE A 295 -6.63 14.85 -8.68
N GLN A 296 -6.06 15.08 -9.87
CA GLN A 296 -6.41 16.22 -10.73
C GLN A 296 -7.71 16.03 -11.51
N MET A 297 -8.26 14.81 -11.60
CA MET A 297 -9.55 14.57 -12.28
C MET A 297 -10.71 15.41 -11.73
N ASN A 298 -10.62 15.89 -10.49
CA ASN A 298 -11.63 16.72 -9.80
C ASN A 298 -13.08 16.21 -10.00
N GLN A 299 -13.25 14.88 -10.09
CA GLN A 299 -14.54 14.22 -10.18
C GLN A 299 -14.92 13.61 -8.84
N TYR A 300 -16.19 13.33 -8.62
CA TYR A 300 -16.72 12.65 -7.44
C TYR A 300 -16.34 13.31 -6.09
N GLY A 301 -15.99 14.60 -6.05
CA GLY A 301 -15.55 15.26 -4.82
C GLY A 301 -14.13 14.92 -4.37
N LEU A 302 -13.30 14.34 -5.25
CA LEU A 302 -11.93 13.90 -4.92
C LEU A 302 -11.05 15.03 -4.38
N LYS A 303 -11.28 16.28 -4.79
CA LYS A 303 -10.51 17.43 -4.27
C LYS A 303 -10.74 17.63 -2.78
N GLU A 304 -11.98 17.57 -2.33
CA GLU A 304 -12.33 17.65 -0.91
C GLU A 304 -11.75 16.46 -0.14
N LEU A 305 -11.98 15.22 -0.64
CA LEU A 305 -11.49 14.00 0.01
C LEU A 305 -9.96 13.99 0.13
N THR A 306 -9.25 14.43 -0.92
CA THR A 306 -7.78 14.56 -0.89
C THR A 306 -7.33 15.57 0.17
N THR A 307 -8.00 16.71 0.27
CA THR A 307 -7.69 17.71 1.29
C THR A 307 -7.87 17.13 2.70
N ARG A 308 -8.95 16.39 2.92
CA ARG A 308 -9.24 15.70 4.19
C ARG A 308 -8.21 14.60 4.50
N LEU A 309 -7.78 13.83 3.50
CA LEU A 309 -6.70 12.85 3.64
C LEU A 309 -5.37 13.51 4.04
N ILE A 310 -5.00 14.64 3.42
CA ILE A 310 -3.80 15.41 3.77
C ILE A 310 -3.90 15.95 5.20
N ALA A 311 -5.09 16.38 5.62
CA ALA A 311 -5.36 16.79 6.99
C ALA A 311 -5.21 15.63 8.01
N GLY A 312 -5.16 14.36 7.54
CA GLY A 312 -5.00 13.16 8.37
C GLY A 312 -6.32 12.49 8.74
N GLU A 313 -7.39 12.77 7.99
CA GLU A 313 -8.67 12.09 8.21
C GLU A 313 -8.68 10.68 7.63
N HIS A 314 -9.45 9.82 8.27
CA HIS A 314 -9.82 8.50 7.78
C HIS A 314 -11.13 8.62 7.01
N ILE A 315 -11.10 8.32 5.71
CA ILE A 315 -12.25 8.46 4.82
C ILE A 315 -12.94 7.12 4.66
N PRO A 316 -14.25 7.00 4.93
CA PRO A 316 -15.01 5.79 4.67
C PRO A 316 -14.96 5.41 3.18
N VAL A 317 -14.76 4.13 2.89
CA VAL A 317 -14.70 3.61 1.52
C VAL A 317 -15.28 2.21 1.45
N ASN A 318 -16.00 1.92 0.37
CA ASN A 318 -16.48 0.58 0.05
C ASN A 318 -15.71 0.00 -1.16
N PRO A 319 -14.71 -0.88 -0.93
CA PRO A 319 -13.89 -1.45 -1.99
C PRO A 319 -14.61 -2.51 -2.83
N ASP A 320 -15.76 -3.03 -2.39
CA ASP A 320 -16.43 -4.17 -3.03
C ASP A 320 -16.96 -3.86 -4.43
N LYS A 321 -17.26 -2.58 -4.71
CA LYS A 321 -17.78 -2.12 -6.01
C LYS A 321 -16.70 -1.90 -7.06
N PHE A 322 -15.45 -1.79 -6.65
CA PHE A 322 -14.34 -1.55 -7.57
C PHE A 322 -14.18 -2.69 -8.59
N GLN A 323 -14.11 -2.34 -9.86
CA GLN A 323 -14.04 -3.31 -10.97
C GLN A 323 -12.64 -3.88 -11.20
N ASN A 324 -11.68 -3.51 -10.37
CA ASN A 324 -10.29 -3.94 -10.44
C ASN A 324 -9.60 -3.53 -11.77
N ASP A 325 -9.92 -2.34 -12.27
CA ASP A 325 -9.28 -1.73 -13.43
C ASP A 325 -8.92 -0.25 -13.19
N MET A 326 -8.30 0.40 -14.18
CA MET A 326 -7.80 1.78 -14.06
C MET A 326 -8.66 2.81 -14.79
N THR A 327 -9.82 2.42 -15.29
CA THR A 327 -10.64 3.27 -16.19
C THR A 327 -12.11 3.32 -15.86
N THR A 328 -12.66 2.29 -15.24
CA THR A 328 -14.09 2.18 -14.93
C THR A 328 -14.36 2.67 -13.52
N PHE A 329 -14.59 3.98 -13.37
CA PHE A 329 -14.92 4.60 -12.09
C PHE A 329 -16.35 5.09 -12.10
N ALA A 330 -17.14 4.69 -11.12
CA ALA A 330 -18.51 5.14 -10.90
C ALA A 330 -18.63 6.10 -9.70
N SER A 331 -17.64 6.09 -8.80
CA SER A 331 -17.65 6.85 -7.55
C SER A 331 -16.24 7.19 -7.06
N ALA A 332 -16.15 8.00 -6.01
CA ALA A 332 -14.89 8.24 -5.31
C ALA A 332 -14.31 6.95 -4.71
N ASP A 333 -15.16 6.03 -4.25
CA ASP A 333 -14.74 4.76 -3.66
C ASP A 333 -13.86 3.94 -4.61
N ASP A 334 -14.19 3.95 -5.91
CA ASP A 334 -13.40 3.24 -6.93
C ASP A 334 -11.99 3.82 -7.05
N VAL A 335 -11.88 5.16 -7.08
CA VAL A 335 -10.58 5.84 -7.18
C VAL A 335 -9.77 5.66 -5.89
N LEU A 336 -10.39 5.80 -4.72
CA LEU A 336 -9.73 5.59 -3.44
C LEU A 336 -9.25 4.13 -3.30
N THR A 337 -10.07 3.16 -3.72
CA THR A 337 -9.69 1.74 -3.73
C THR A 337 -8.53 1.47 -4.67
N LEU A 338 -8.53 2.07 -5.86
CA LEU A 338 -7.38 1.99 -6.76
C LEU A 338 -6.11 2.56 -6.11
N LEU A 339 -6.21 3.70 -5.43
CA LEU A 339 -5.07 4.30 -4.72
C LEU A 339 -4.55 3.40 -3.59
N VAL A 340 -5.41 2.58 -2.95
CA VAL A 340 -4.98 1.53 -2.00
C VAL A 340 -4.15 0.47 -2.71
N HIS A 341 -4.61 -0.06 -3.86
CA HIS A 341 -3.86 -1.07 -4.61
C HIS A 341 -2.55 -0.54 -5.19
N LEU A 342 -2.50 0.73 -5.56
CA LEU A 342 -1.27 1.41 -6.00
C LEU A 342 -0.30 1.71 -4.84
N GLY A 343 -0.76 1.67 -3.59
CA GLY A 343 0.03 1.92 -2.38
C GLY A 343 0.08 3.37 -1.91
N TYR A 344 -0.77 4.25 -2.45
CA TYR A 344 -0.88 5.63 -1.97
C TYR A 344 -1.76 5.79 -0.74
N LEU A 345 -2.68 4.85 -0.54
CA LEU A 345 -3.53 4.79 0.64
C LEU A 345 -3.38 3.43 1.32
N THR A 346 -3.65 3.39 2.60
CA THR A 346 -3.89 2.16 3.35
C THR A 346 -5.37 1.99 3.63
N TYR A 347 -5.83 0.75 3.79
CA TYR A 347 -7.21 0.41 4.06
C TYR A 347 -7.33 -0.29 5.41
N ASP A 348 -8.07 0.31 6.33
CA ASP A 348 -8.48 -0.34 7.57
C ASP A 348 -9.71 -1.21 7.31
N PHE A 349 -9.50 -2.53 7.41
CA PHE A 349 -10.55 -3.51 7.15
C PHE A 349 -11.70 -3.45 8.19
N TYR A 350 -11.40 -3.12 9.44
CA TYR A 350 -12.38 -3.10 10.52
C TYR A 350 -13.18 -1.80 10.54
N ALA A 351 -12.52 -0.68 10.35
CA ALA A 351 -13.16 0.63 10.27
C ALA A 351 -13.76 0.93 8.89
N GLN A 352 -13.40 0.16 7.85
CA GLN A 352 -13.76 0.39 6.45
C GLN A 352 -13.40 1.81 5.98
N THR A 353 -12.21 2.25 6.31
CA THR A 353 -11.70 3.58 5.98
C THR A 353 -10.35 3.51 5.29
N VAL A 354 -10.00 4.59 4.58
CA VAL A 354 -8.67 4.80 4.01
C VAL A 354 -8.02 6.04 4.58
N CYS A 355 -6.69 6.01 4.69
CA CYS A 355 -5.87 7.18 5.02
C CYS A 355 -4.52 7.13 4.31
N ILE A 356 -3.77 8.23 4.35
CA ILE A 356 -2.38 8.27 3.87
C ILE A 356 -1.51 7.51 4.88
N PRO A 357 -0.71 6.50 4.44
CA PRO A 357 -0.06 5.58 5.37
C PRO A 357 1.09 6.22 6.16
N ASN A 358 1.88 7.10 5.55
CA ASN A 358 3.14 7.57 6.15
C ASN A 358 3.62 8.90 5.55
N GLN A 359 4.74 9.42 6.08
CA GLN A 359 5.33 10.68 5.62
C GLN A 359 5.86 10.63 4.18
N GLU A 360 6.42 9.52 3.75
CA GLU A 360 6.91 9.38 2.37
C GLU A 360 5.77 9.62 1.37
N VAL A 361 4.65 8.93 1.56
CA VAL A 361 3.47 9.06 0.70
C VAL A 361 2.80 10.42 0.87
N GLN A 362 2.73 10.95 2.11
CA GLN A 362 2.16 12.27 2.37
C GLN A 362 2.89 13.37 1.60
N LYS A 363 4.22 13.31 1.50
CA LYS A 363 5.03 14.25 0.70
C LYS A 363 4.61 14.25 -0.77
N GLU A 364 4.26 13.07 -1.32
CA GLU A 364 3.80 12.97 -2.71
C GLU A 364 2.42 13.58 -2.92
N PHE A 365 1.50 13.42 -1.97
CA PHE A 365 0.22 14.14 -2.04
C PHE A 365 0.43 15.66 -2.04
N ILE A 366 1.34 16.18 -1.21
CA ILE A 366 1.69 17.61 -1.20
C ILE A 366 2.25 18.04 -2.55
N ASN A 367 3.22 17.32 -3.11
CA ASN A 367 3.79 17.60 -4.43
C ASN A 367 2.71 17.62 -5.52
N CYS A 368 1.77 16.67 -5.48
CA CYS A 368 0.65 16.60 -6.44
C CYS A 368 -0.28 17.80 -6.38
N ILE A 369 -0.61 18.29 -5.18
CA ILE A 369 -1.49 19.45 -5.02
C ILE A 369 -0.77 20.76 -5.34
N GLU A 370 0.55 20.86 -5.06
CA GLU A 370 1.38 22.01 -5.46
C GLU A 370 1.41 22.14 -6.99
N ASP A 371 1.74 21.06 -7.70
CA ASP A 371 1.70 20.98 -9.17
C ASP A 371 0.29 21.22 -9.74
N GLY A 372 -0.75 20.87 -9.00
CA GLY A 372 -2.15 21.06 -9.36
C GLY A 372 -2.68 22.48 -9.13
N GLY A 373 -1.86 23.39 -8.56
CA GLY A 373 -2.22 24.77 -8.28
C GLY A 373 -3.31 24.93 -7.20
N TRP A 374 -3.31 24.04 -6.17
CA TRP A 374 -4.27 24.13 -5.06
C TRP A 374 -3.79 25.15 -4.01
N GLU A 375 -3.62 26.40 -4.44
CA GLU A 375 -2.99 27.46 -3.66
C GLU A 375 -3.59 27.66 -2.25
N PRO A 376 -4.92 27.62 -2.02
CA PRO A 376 -5.45 27.76 -0.66
C PRO A 376 -4.94 26.69 0.32
N VAL A 377 -4.90 25.43 -0.10
CA VAL A 377 -4.40 24.32 0.75
C VAL A 377 -2.90 24.47 0.98
N MET A 378 -2.14 24.83 -0.06
CA MET A 378 -0.70 25.04 0.03
C MET A 378 -0.34 26.24 0.91
N ALA A 379 -1.13 27.32 0.85
CA ALA A 379 -0.97 28.49 1.73
C ALA A 379 -1.17 28.10 3.20
N ALA A 380 -2.22 27.33 3.51
CA ALA A 380 -2.47 26.83 4.86
C ALA A 380 -1.29 25.99 5.38
N ILE A 381 -0.76 25.07 4.57
CA ILE A 381 0.38 24.22 4.93
C ILE A 381 1.64 25.06 5.19
N ARG A 382 1.96 26.02 4.32
CA ARG A 382 3.12 26.93 4.50
C ARG A 382 3.02 27.78 5.75
N GLN A 383 1.82 28.29 6.08
CA GLN A 383 1.58 29.14 7.25
C GLN A 383 1.44 28.37 8.57
N SER A 384 1.36 27.04 8.51
CA SER A 384 1.14 26.22 9.69
C SER A 384 2.32 26.23 10.69
N GLU A 385 3.54 26.54 10.25
CA GLU A 385 4.70 26.70 11.14
C GLU A 385 4.54 27.96 12.00
N ASP A 386 4.17 29.08 11.39
CA ASP A 386 3.94 30.36 12.10
C ASP A 386 2.80 30.23 13.10
N LEU A 387 1.72 29.52 12.72
CA LEU A 387 0.60 29.26 13.62
C LEU A 387 1.03 28.41 14.83
N MET A 388 1.81 27.35 14.59
CA MET A 388 2.33 26.50 15.66
C MET A 388 3.20 27.30 16.63
N GLU A 389 4.10 28.12 16.12
CA GLU A 389 4.93 29.00 16.96
C GLU A 389 4.11 30.03 17.76
N ALA A 390 3.09 30.63 17.14
CA ALA A 390 2.20 31.56 17.82
C ALA A 390 1.41 30.87 18.95
N THR A 391 0.93 29.65 18.70
CA THR A 391 0.26 28.83 19.73
C THR A 391 1.18 28.55 20.92
N LEU A 392 2.42 28.17 20.65
CA LEU A 392 3.43 27.89 21.71
C LEU A 392 3.78 29.14 22.54
N ARG A 393 3.66 30.33 21.95
CA ARG A 393 3.86 31.62 22.64
C ARG A 393 2.62 32.12 23.36
N GLY A 394 1.44 31.54 23.12
CA GLY A 394 0.17 31.99 23.69
C GLY A 394 -0.46 33.20 22.98
N ASP A 395 -0.17 33.40 21.69
CA ASP A 395 -0.69 34.50 20.88
C ASP A 395 -2.11 34.19 20.36
N GLU A 396 -3.10 34.37 21.25
CA GLU A 396 -4.52 34.05 21.02
C GLU A 396 -5.09 34.77 19.80
N GLU A 397 -4.73 36.04 19.61
CA GLU A 397 -5.27 36.87 18.52
C GLU A 397 -4.75 36.40 17.17
N TYR A 398 -3.43 36.14 17.04
CA TYR A 398 -2.84 35.65 15.82
C TYR A 398 -3.38 34.27 15.45
N VAL A 399 -3.51 33.35 16.43
CA VAL A 399 -4.07 32.02 16.23
C VAL A 399 -5.49 32.11 15.68
N ALA A 400 -6.38 32.92 16.29
CA ALA A 400 -7.75 33.10 15.81
C ALA A 400 -7.81 33.65 14.38
N GLN A 401 -6.98 34.66 14.07
CA GLN A 401 -6.92 35.28 12.73
C GLN A 401 -6.41 34.28 11.66
N GLN A 402 -5.39 33.49 11.95
CA GLN A 402 -4.86 32.55 10.99
C GLN A 402 -5.84 31.39 10.71
N ILE A 403 -6.50 30.85 11.74
CA ILE A 403 -7.53 29.82 11.56
C ILE A 403 -8.70 30.35 10.73
N GLN A 404 -9.12 31.60 10.98
CA GLN A 404 -10.14 32.24 10.16
C GLN A 404 -9.72 32.32 8.69
N ARG A 405 -8.50 32.76 8.40
CA ARG A 405 -7.97 32.85 7.03
C ARG A 405 -7.95 31.49 6.36
N VAL A 406 -7.41 30.45 7.02
CA VAL A 406 -7.40 29.08 6.48
C VAL A 406 -8.83 28.61 6.17
N HIS A 407 -9.80 28.91 7.03
CA HIS A 407 -11.19 28.57 6.79
C HIS A 407 -11.76 29.31 5.56
N GLU A 408 -11.62 30.63 5.50
CA GLU A 408 -12.14 31.47 4.41
C GLU A 408 -11.55 31.07 3.05
N ASP A 409 -10.26 30.84 2.98
CA ASP A 409 -9.55 30.46 1.76
C ASP A 409 -9.94 29.05 1.25
N ASN A 410 -10.37 28.14 2.15
CA ASN A 410 -10.69 26.75 1.81
C ASN A 410 -12.21 26.44 1.79
N ILE A 411 -13.10 27.41 2.03
CA ILE A 411 -14.57 27.22 1.97
C ILE A 411 -15.03 26.62 0.65
N SER A 412 -14.45 27.04 -0.47
CA SER A 412 -14.83 26.55 -1.81
C SER A 412 -14.45 25.08 -2.04
N ILE A 413 -13.48 24.57 -1.30
CA ILE A 413 -13.00 23.18 -1.38
C ILE A 413 -13.80 22.29 -0.43
N LEU A 414 -14.01 22.75 0.81
CA LEU A 414 -14.64 22.00 1.89
C LEU A 414 -16.17 22.04 1.90
N LYS A 415 -16.79 22.75 0.97
CA LYS A 415 -18.23 22.87 0.64
C LYS A 415 -19.24 23.10 1.78
N TYR A 416 -18.94 22.78 3.02
CA TYR A 416 -19.85 22.87 4.16
C TYR A 416 -19.22 23.54 5.37
N ASN A 417 -20.00 24.39 6.05
CA ASN A 417 -19.72 24.86 7.39
C ASN A 417 -20.31 23.86 8.39
N ASP A 418 -19.77 22.66 8.43
CA ASP A 418 -20.10 21.64 9.42
C ASP A 418 -18.89 21.32 10.30
N GLU A 419 -19.12 20.53 11.30
CA GLU A 419 -18.13 20.10 12.29
C GLU A 419 -16.90 19.44 11.67
N ASN A 420 -17.10 18.57 10.67
CA ASN A 420 -16.01 17.86 9.99
C ASN A 420 -15.15 18.82 9.16
N SER A 421 -15.77 19.78 8.48
CA SER A 421 -15.06 20.79 7.69
C SER A 421 -14.20 21.69 8.57
N LEU A 422 -14.70 22.08 9.75
CA LEU A 422 -13.93 22.90 10.71
C LEU A 422 -12.78 22.10 11.34
N ALA A 423 -12.98 20.80 11.61
CA ALA A 423 -11.90 19.95 12.07
C ALA A 423 -10.80 19.76 11.01
N CYS A 424 -11.19 19.69 9.73
CA CYS A 424 -10.24 19.68 8.61
C CYS A 424 -9.45 20.99 8.53
N VAL A 425 -10.12 22.14 8.69
CA VAL A 425 -9.47 23.46 8.77
C VAL A 425 -8.41 23.50 9.87
N LEU A 426 -8.74 23.03 11.08
CA LEU A 426 -7.78 22.97 12.18
C LEU A 426 -6.61 22.05 11.88
N SER A 427 -6.87 20.88 11.31
CA SER A 427 -5.81 19.92 10.96
C SER A 427 -4.86 20.46 9.89
N LEU A 428 -5.37 21.24 8.92
CA LEU A 428 -4.54 21.93 7.93
C LEU A 428 -3.76 23.09 8.57
N ALA A 429 -4.43 23.88 9.42
CA ALA A 429 -3.80 25.00 10.11
C ALA A 429 -2.65 24.55 11.01
N TYR A 430 -2.76 23.41 11.67
CA TYR A 430 -1.73 22.80 12.50
C TYR A 430 -0.90 21.72 11.78
N TYR A 431 -0.84 21.75 10.45
CA TYR A 431 -0.14 20.73 9.67
C TYR A 431 1.33 20.53 10.09
N ALA A 432 2.04 21.64 10.39
CA ALA A 432 3.44 21.61 10.81
C ALA A 432 3.68 20.84 12.12
N ALA A 433 2.66 20.74 12.99
CA ALA A 433 2.76 19.98 14.23
C ALA A 433 3.11 18.52 14.02
N LYS A 434 2.79 17.93 12.85
CA LYS A 434 3.17 16.54 12.47
C LYS A 434 4.68 16.29 12.50
N LYS A 435 5.50 17.33 12.36
CA LYS A 435 6.97 17.22 12.46
C LYS A 435 7.45 16.93 13.88
N THR A 436 6.76 17.46 14.88
CA THR A 436 7.19 17.48 16.29
C THR A 436 6.27 16.71 17.22
N HIS A 437 5.02 16.45 16.81
CA HIS A 437 4.01 15.79 17.62
C HIS A 437 3.38 14.60 16.89
N GLU A 438 2.88 13.66 17.67
CA GLU A 438 1.86 12.73 17.25
C GLU A 438 0.50 13.37 17.48
N ILE A 439 -0.38 13.30 16.46
CA ILE A 439 -1.68 13.96 16.50
C ILE A 439 -2.75 12.90 16.61
N TYR A 440 -3.53 12.98 17.69
CA TYR A 440 -4.69 12.12 17.92
C TYR A 440 -5.95 12.95 17.74
N ARG A 441 -6.89 12.39 16.99
CA ARG A 441 -8.21 12.99 16.78
C ARG A 441 -9.24 12.12 17.48
N GLU A 442 -9.86 12.64 18.54
CA GLU A 442 -10.98 11.99 19.19
C GLU A 442 -12.28 12.41 18.49
N LEU A 443 -12.89 11.46 17.77
CA LEU A 443 -14.25 11.60 17.30
C LEU A 443 -15.18 11.34 18.48
N ALA A 444 -15.72 12.40 19.09
CA ALA A 444 -16.74 12.23 20.11
C ALA A 444 -18.03 11.69 19.48
N GLY A 445 -18.43 10.50 19.85
CA GLY A 445 -19.72 9.91 19.44
C GLY A 445 -20.90 10.71 20.01
N GLY A 446 -21.62 11.45 19.16
CA GLY A 446 -22.91 12.08 19.44
C GLY A 446 -22.85 13.42 20.18
N LYS A 447 -23.08 14.54 19.47
CA LYS A 447 -23.19 15.94 19.95
C LYS A 447 -21.92 16.51 20.62
N GLY A 448 -20.80 16.54 19.94
CA GLY A 448 -19.60 17.22 20.40
C GLY A 448 -18.54 17.31 19.32
N PHE A 449 -17.75 18.38 19.34
CA PHE A 449 -16.81 18.83 18.33
C PHE A 449 -15.49 18.05 18.35
N ALA A 450 -14.74 18.09 17.26
CA ALA A 450 -13.52 17.35 17.09
C ALA A 450 -12.37 17.96 17.92
N ASP A 451 -11.84 17.18 18.83
CA ASP A 451 -10.67 17.52 19.61
C ASP A 451 -9.40 16.99 18.94
N LEU A 452 -8.37 17.81 18.91
CA LEU A 452 -7.05 17.41 18.47
C LEU A 452 -6.12 17.37 19.70
N VAL A 453 -5.49 16.23 19.93
CA VAL A 453 -4.49 16.04 20.97
C VAL A 453 -3.13 15.86 20.31
N PHE A 454 -2.18 16.73 20.67
CA PHE A 454 -0.82 16.74 20.17
C PHE A 454 0.12 16.26 21.27
N VAL A 455 0.71 15.09 21.11
CA VAL A 455 1.68 14.51 22.05
C VAL A 455 3.07 14.71 21.45
N PRO A 456 4.00 15.40 22.16
CA PRO A 456 5.33 15.61 21.60
C PRO A 456 6.06 14.28 21.40
N ARG A 457 6.79 14.18 20.30
CA ARG A 457 7.61 13.00 19.99
C ARG A 457 8.78 12.91 20.97
N LYS A 458 9.28 11.69 21.17
CA LYS A 458 10.50 11.47 21.97
C LYS A 458 11.62 12.40 21.46
N HIS A 459 12.33 13.04 22.40
CA HIS A 459 13.42 14.01 22.13
C HIS A 459 12.98 15.37 21.55
N VAL A 460 11.71 15.73 21.64
CA VAL A 460 11.21 17.05 21.33
C VAL A 460 10.81 17.75 22.62
N GLU A 461 11.31 18.96 22.86
CA GLU A 461 11.05 19.74 24.09
C GLU A 461 9.74 20.57 24.04
N ASN A 462 8.92 20.39 23.02
CA ASN A 462 7.63 21.08 22.89
C ASN A 462 6.62 20.54 23.93
N PRO A 463 5.71 21.40 24.44
CA PRO A 463 4.63 20.95 25.32
C PRO A 463 3.62 20.09 24.54
N ALA A 464 2.91 19.21 25.23
CA ALA A 464 1.69 18.62 24.69
C ALA A 464 0.62 19.71 24.50
N MET A 465 -0.31 19.51 23.58
CA MET A 465 -1.40 20.46 23.35
C MET A 465 -2.72 19.71 23.16
N ILE A 466 -3.80 20.31 23.66
CA ILE A 466 -5.16 19.90 23.38
C ILE A 466 -5.87 21.09 22.74
N VAL A 467 -6.43 20.90 21.56
CA VAL A 467 -7.17 21.91 20.82
C VAL A 467 -8.63 21.48 20.71
N GLU A 468 -9.50 22.20 21.37
CA GLU A 468 -10.95 22.00 21.35
C GLU A 468 -11.63 23.11 20.55
N LEU A 469 -12.52 22.72 19.63
CA LEU A 469 -13.32 23.64 18.84
C LEU A 469 -14.77 23.71 19.34
N LYS A 470 -15.30 24.90 19.45
CA LYS A 470 -16.70 25.17 19.71
C LYS A 470 -17.36 25.92 18.58
N TRP A 471 -18.65 25.76 18.48
CA TRP A 471 -19.52 26.42 17.51
C TRP A 471 -20.59 27.25 18.21
N ASP A 472 -20.70 28.53 17.89
CA ASP A 472 -21.65 29.46 18.46
C ASP A 472 -21.71 29.49 20.01
N GLN A 473 -20.55 29.26 20.65
CA GLN A 473 -20.38 29.31 22.10
C GLN A 473 -19.29 30.30 22.49
N SER A 474 -18.26 29.89 23.24
CA SER A 474 -17.09 30.68 23.57
C SER A 474 -15.82 29.85 23.60
N ALA A 475 -14.66 30.48 23.41
CA ALA A 475 -13.38 29.84 23.58
C ALA A 475 -13.16 29.36 25.03
N GLN A 476 -13.76 30.06 26.02
CA GLN A 476 -13.71 29.60 27.42
C GLN A 476 -14.48 28.31 27.62
N THR A 477 -15.67 28.15 27.00
CA THR A 477 -16.42 26.87 27.05
C THR A 477 -15.62 25.71 26.47
N ALA A 478 -14.77 25.96 25.46
CA ALA A 478 -13.86 24.93 24.93
C ALA A 478 -12.83 24.52 25.98
N LEU A 479 -12.20 25.47 26.67
CA LEU A 479 -11.26 25.19 27.76
C LEU A 479 -11.89 24.41 28.92
N ASP A 480 -13.11 24.83 29.31
CA ASP A 480 -13.84 24.15 30.39
C ASP A 480 -14.15 22.71 30.02
N GLN A 481 -14.50 22.46 28.76
CA GLN A 481 -14.74 21.10 28.27
C GLN A 481 -13.45 20.26 28.22
N ILE A 482 -12.29 20.84 27.84
CA ILE A 482 -11.01 20.13 27.90
C ILE A 482 -10.75 19.63 29.33
N ARG A 483 -11.06 20.44 30.35
CA ARG A 483 -10.87 20.08 31.75
C ARG A 483 -11.84 19.03 32.26
N GLU A 484 -13.08 19.03 31.75
CA GLU A 484 -14.09 18.02 32.11
C GLU A 484 -13.82 16.67 31.46
N LYS A 485 -13.31 16.65 30.22
CA LYS A 485 -12.94 15.44 29.51
C LYS A 485 -11.58 14.97 29.98
N LYS A 486 -11.52 13.76 30.53
CA LYS A 486 -10.23 13.13 30.86
C LYS A 486 -9.60 12.56 29.61
N TYR A 487 -8.57 13.23 29.07
CA TYR A 487 -7.76 12.76 27.93
C TYR A 487 -6.73 11.72 28.35
N ASP A 488 -7.06 10.87 29.30
CA ASP A 488 -6.16 9.93 30.00
C ASP A 488 -5.48 8.92 29.05
N LYS A 489 -6.10 8.62 27.91
CA LYS A 489 -5.54 7.60 26.99
C LYS A 489 -4.37 8.15 26.14
N ALA A 490 -4.49 9.34 25.60
CA ALA A 490 -3.46 9.93 24.72
C ALA A 490 -2.28 10.52 25.51
N LEU A 491 -2.54 11.00 26.73
CA LEU A 491 -1.54 11.65 27.61
C LEU A 491 -1.08 10.78 28.77
N LYS A 492 -1.42 9.50 28.80
CA LYS A 492 -1.16 8.59 29.92
C LYS A 492 0.30 8.53 30.38
N ASP A 493 1.22 8.58 29.43
CA ASP A 493 2.66 8.46 29.70
C ASP A 493 3.39 9.81 29.54
N TYR A 494 2.62 10.91 29.35
CA TYR A 494 3.19 12.24 29.20
C TYR A 494 3.25 12.97 30.54
N HIS A 495 4.39 13.56 30.85
CA HIS A 495 4.62 14.45 32.01
C HIS A 495 5.31 15.71 31.52
N GLY A 496 4.79 16.87 31.89
CA GLY A 496 5.35 18.14 31.48
C GLY A 496 4.29 19.21 31.21
N ARG A 497 4.67 20.24 30.45
CA ARG A 497 3.78 21.35 30.11
C ARG A 497 2.71 20.91 29.15
N LEU A 498 1.46 21.29 29.41
CA LEU A 498 0.29 21.07 28.56
C LEU A 498 -0.32 22.42 28.19
N LEU A 499 -0.51 22.68 26.91
CA LEU A 499 -1.28 23.82 26.42
C LEU A 499 -2.73 23.39 26.16
N LEU A 500 -3.66 24.11 26.76
CA LEU A 500 -5.08 24.00 26.50
C LEU A 500 -5.47 25.12 25.54
N VAL A 501 -5.94 24.77 24.35
CA VAL A 501 -6.28 25.72 23.28
C VAL A 501 -7.78 25.62 23.00
N GLY A 502 -8.54 26.58 23.46
CA GLY A 502 -9.97 26.70 23.19
C GLY A 502 -10.22 27.59 22.00
N ILE A 503 -10.89 27.08 20.98
CA ILE A 503 -11.26 27.79 19.75
C ILE A 503 -12.77 27.81 19.64
N ASN A 504 -13.36 28.98 19.28
CA ASN A 504 -14.77 29.07 19.00
C ASN A 504 -15.01 29.75 17.66
N TYR A 505 -15.84 29.14 16.81
CA TYR A 505 -16.34 29.73 15.57
C TYR A 505 -17.74 30.27 15.78
N ARG A 506 -17.97 31.57 15.50
CA ARG A 506 -19.27 32.24 15.55
C ARG A 506 -19.84 32.38 14.14
N LYS A 507 -20.85 31.59 13.83
CA LYS A 507 -21.44 31.51 12.49
C LYS A 507 -22.07 32.83 12.01
N SER A 508 -22.75 33.55 12.90
CA SER A 508 -23.41 34.82 12.57
C SER A 508 -22.44 35.89 12.15
N GLU A 509 -21.25 35.94 12.73
CA GLU A 509 -20.20 36.91 12.50
C GLU A 509 -19.09 36.38 11.57
N LYS A 510 -19.08 35.08 11.33
CA LYS A 510 -18.01 34.34 10.59
C LYS A 510 -16.62 34.59 11.19
N THR A 511 -16.53 34.69 12.52
CA THR A 511 -15.29 35.00 13.23
C THR A 511 -14.85 33.86 14.13
N TYR A 512 -13.55 33.78 14.35
CA TYR A 512 -12.93 32.90 15.31
C TYR A 512 -12.46 33.69 16.54
N THR A 513 -12.55 33.04 17.70
CA THR A 513 -11.92 33.48 18.96
C THR A 513 -11.10 32.32 19.52
N CYS A 514 -9.95 32.65 20.12
CA CYS A 514 -9.04 31.70 20.73
C CYS A 514 -8.74 32.08 22.18
N ARG A 515 -8.52 31.05 23.03
CA ARG A 515 -7.97 31.16 24.37
C ARG A 515 -6.94 30.08 24.57
N ILE A 516 -5.80 30.44 25.17
CA ILE A 516 -4.68 29.52 25.40
C ILE A 516 -4.29 29.60 26.88
N GLU A 517 -4.34 28.46 27.57
CA GLU A 517 -3.90 28.35 28.95
C GLU A 517 -2.82 27.24 29.07
N THR A 518 -1.94 27.40 30.06
CA THR A 518 -0.88 26.43 30.32
C THR A 518 -1.12 25.73 31.65
N GLU A 519 -1.06 24.40 31.62
CA GLU A 519 -1.10 23.53 32.80
C GLU A 519 0.16 22.66 32.85
N THR A 520 0.39 21.97 33.96
CA THR A 520 1.48 21.00 34.11
C THR A 520 0.88 19.67 34.52
N ILE A 521 1.26 18.60 33.80
CA ILE A 521 0.92 17.23 34.19
C ILE A 521 2.08 16.70 35.04
N ASP A 522 1.81 16.57 36.34
CA ASP A 522 2.77 16.01 37.30
C ASP A 522 2.84 14.48 37.18
N LYS A 523 3.93 13.90 37.72
CA LYS A 523 4.16 12.44 37.69
C LYS A 523 3.17 11.68 38.53
#